data_b2f94a55f59f1b2d63ad3e143bfb4e93
#
_entry.id   b2f94a55f59f1b2d63ad3e143bfb4e93
#
_cell.length_a   1.000
_cell.length_b   1.000
_cell.length_c   1.000
_cell.angle_alpha   90.00
_cell.angle_beta   90.00
_cell.angle_gamma   90.00
#
_symmetry.space_group_name_H-M   'P 1'
#
loop_
_entity.id
_entity.type
_entity.pdbx_description
1 polymer ?
#
loop_
_entity_poly.entity_id
_entity_poly.type
_entity_poly.pdbx_seq_one_letter_code
_entity_poly.pdbx_strand_id
1 'polypeptide(L)'
;MNDGCPLQPLNSRLHPMRPADATSETPLANAGDTATVSFTLINLERARGRGRLFGLADAEILIEGISLIVQGIRVIYEPDGSLLVQPPRFRHPDGHWLEAVVLPPELAVAIAAEVLQRFRDSPIR
;
A
#
# COMPACT_ATOMS: atom_id res chain seq x y z
N MET A 1 23.89 -8.38 -7.01
CA MET A 1 23.62 -8.12 -6.83
C MET A 1 23.49 -7.81 -6.70
N ASN A 2 23.33 -7.63 -6.52
CA ASN A 2 23.10 -7.27 -6.29
C ASN A 2 23.09 -7.28 -5.97
N ASP A 3 23.34 -7.33 -5.76
CA ASP A 3 23.25 -7.31 -5.27
C ASP A 3 23.07 -7.76 -4.75
N GLY A 4 22.95 -8.33 -4.53
CA GLY A 4 22.49 -8.72 -4.05
C GLY A 4 22.37 -9.07 -3.31
N CYS A 5 22.53 -9.10 -2.73
CA CYS A 5 22.44 -9.27 -1.85
C CYS A 5 21.69 -9.30 -1.23
N PRO A 6 21.90 -9.93 -0.88
CA PRO A 6 21.00 -10.29 -0.17
C PRO A 6 20.10 -9.44 0.23
N LEU A 7 19.78 -9.53 1.18
CA LEU A 7 18.93 -8.70 1.33
C LEU A 7 19.49 -7.51 1.02
N GLN A 8 19.49 -7.22 -0.12
CA GLN A 8 19.95 -6.03 -0.55
C GLN A 8 19.14 -4.98 -0.02
N PRO A 9 19.71 -3.92 0.34
CA PRO A 9 18.95 -2.77 0.72
C PRO A 9 18.02 -2.40 -0.39
N LEU A 10 16.89 -1.89 -0.02
CA LEU A 10 15.94 -1.50 -1.00
C LEU A 10 16.37 -0.32 -1.80
N ASN A 11 17.47 0.30 -1.45
CA ASN A 11 17.94 1.42 -2.23
C ASN A 11 18.81 0.99 -3.40
N SER A 12 18.84 -0.25 -3.73
CA SER A 12 19.52 -0.68 -4.91
C SER A 12 18.90 -0.04 -6.11
N ARG A 13 19.72 0.15 -7.14
CA ARG A 13 19.21 0.76 -8.31
C ARG A 13 18.21 -0.12 -8.97
N LEU A 14 17.13 0.46 -9.41
CA LEU A 14 16.05 -0.28 -10.00
C LEU A 14 15.96 -0.05 -11.46
N HIS A 15 15.50 -1.04 -12.14
CA HIS A 15 15.06 -0.84 -13.48
C HIS A 15 13.68 -0.28 -13.46
N PRO A 16 13.34 0.59 -14.37
CA PRO A 16 11.97 1.05 -14.46
C PRO A 16 11.08 -0.14 -14.73
N MET A 17 10.08 -0.29 -13.92
CA MET A 17 9.12 -1.33 -14.14
C MET A 17 8.14 -0.86 -15.16
N ARG A 18 7.78 -1.74 -16.06
CA ARG A 18 6.76 -1.38 -16.97
C ARG A 18 5.46 -1.41 -16.28
N PRO A 19 4.68 -0.36 -16.37
CA PRO A 19 3.39 -0.35 -15.72
C PRO A 19 2.49 -1.36 -16.37
N ALA A 20 1.82 -2.10 -15.57
CA ALA A 20 0.75 -2.90 -16.06
C ALA A 20 -0.51 -2.12 -15.88
N ASP A 21 -1.58 -2.62 -16.43
CA ASP A 21 -2.84 -2.02 -16.19
C ASP A 21 -3.07 -2.03 -14.71
N ALA A 22 -3.55 -0.99 -14.18
CA ALA A 22 -3.84 -0.86 -12.77
C ALA A 22 -2.60 -0.80 -11.90
N THR A 23 -1.45 -0.61 -12.48
CA THR A 23 -0.22 -0.48 -11.73
C THR A 23 0.22 0.96 -11.75
N SER A 24 0.61 1.45 -10.61
CA SER A 24 1.16 2.78 -10.49
C SER A 24 2.62 2.69 -10.09
N GLU A 25 3.41 3.58 -10.63
CA GLU A 25 4.82 3.61 -10.31
C GLU A 25 5.13 4.89 -9.58
N THR A 26 5.87 4.75 -8.51
CA THR A 26 6.25 5.90 -7.70
C THR A 26 7.74 5.83 -7.46
N PRO A 27 8.49 6.85 -7.86
CA PRO A 27 9.91 6.85 -7.56
C PRO A 27 10.14 7.15 -6.10
N LEU A 28 11.07 6.42 -5.53
CA LEU A 28 11.46 6.63 -4.16
C LEU A 28 12.91 7.02 -4.15
N ALA A 29 13.23 8.09 -3.43
CA ALA A 29 14.58 8.55 -3.30
C ALA A 29 15.06 8.24 -1.91
N ASN A 30 16.25 7.68 -1.79
CA ASN A 30 16.80 7.49 -0.49
C ASN A 30 18.29 7.42 -0.62
N ALA A 31 18.99 8.03 0.28
CA ALA A 31 20.42 7.95 0.42
C ALA A 31 21.17 8.07 -0.90
N GLY A 32 20.74 8.93 -1.77
CA GLY A 32 21.41 9.15 -3.02
C GLY A 32 21.01 8.22 -4.13
N ASP A 33 20.21 7.22 -3.84
CA ASP A 33 19.72 6.31 -4.86
C ASP A 33 18.25 6.57 -5.09
N THR A 34 17.81 6.27 -6.29
CA THR A 34 16.42 6.36 -6.64
C THR A 34 15.93 4.99 -7.02
N ALA A 35 14.82 4.61 -6.44
CA ALA A 35 14.21 3.34 -6.74
C ALA A 35 12.82 3.57 -7.29
N THR A 36 12.45 2.75 -8.25
CA THR A 36 11.11 2.81 -8.79
C THR A 36 10.29 1.71 -8.15
N VAL A 37 9.16 2.09 -7.62
CA VAL A 37 8.25 1.18 -6.96
C VAL A 37 6.93 1.26 -7.66
N SER A 38 6.37 0.10 -7.96
CA SER A 38 5.02 0.06 -8.52
C SER A 38 4.14 -0.73 -7.59
N PHE A 39 2.85 -0.52 -7.72
CA PHE A 39 1.90 -1.28 -6.93
C PHE A 39 0.65 -1.55 -7.74
N THR A 40 -0.03 -2.61 -7.35
CA THR A 40 -1.29 -3.00 -7.97
C THR A 40 -2.24 -3.40 -6.86
N LEU A 41 -3.45 -2.88 -6.91
CA LEU A 41 -4.46 -3.32 -5.97
C LEU A 41 -5.01 -4.64 -6.47
N ILE A 42 -4.91 -5.66 -5.63
CA ILE A 42 -5.29 -6.99 -6.06
C ILE A 42 -6.59 -7.46 -5.44
N ASN A 43 -7.08 -6.74 -4.46
CA ASN A 43 -8.33 -7.14 -3.83
C ASN A 43 -8.96 -5.94 -3.16
N LEU A 44 -10.26 -5.81 -3.30
CA LEU A 44 -11.03 -4.77 -2.62
C LEU A 44 -12.28 -5.44 -2.06
N GLU A 45 -12.55 -5.17 -0.81
CA GLU A 45 -13.70 -5.80 -0.17
C GLU A 45 -14.43 -4.76 0.64
N ARG A 46 -15.71 -4.61 0.40
CA ARG A 46 -16.53 -3.69 1.15
C ARG A 46 -16.91 -4.33 2.47
N ALA A 47 -16.72 -3.59 3.54
CA ALA A 47 -17.11 -4.09 4.85
C ALA A 47 -18.62 -4.04 4.96
N ARG A 48 -19.16 -5.00 5.68
CA ARG A 48 -20.60 -5.08 5.80
C ARG A 48 -21.11 -4.70 7.15
N GLY A 49 -20.31 -4.68 8.13
CA GLY A 49 -20.79 -4.42 9.47
C GLY A 49 -21.04 -2.96 9.70
N ARG A 50 -21.41 -2.68 10.92
CA ARG A 50 -21.51 -1.32 11.37
C ARG A 50 -20.16 -0.89 11.86
N GLY A 51 -20.03 0.35 12.18
CA GLY A 51 -18.80 0.88 12.71
C GLY A 51 -18.07 1.65 11.65
N ARG A 52 -16.81 1.91 11.91
CA ARG A 52 -16.06 2.84 11.09
C ARG A 52 -15.38 2.20 9.88
N LEU A 53 -15.36 0.89 9.81
CA LEU A 53 -14.67 0.23 8.72
C LEU A 53 -15.52 0.28 7.46
N PHE A 54 -15.00 0.94 6.44
CA PHE A 54 -15.69 1.00 5.17
C PHE A 54 -15.31 -0.17 4.26
N GLY A 55 -14.05 -0.56 4.28
CA GLY A 55 -13.62 -1.65 3.44
C GLY A 55 -12.18 -2.02 3.68
N LEU A 56 -11.74 -3.04 2.98
CA LEU A 56 -10.38 -3.55 3.06
C LEU A 56 -9.81 -3.68 1.67
N ALA A 57 -8.52 -3.52 1.56
CA ALA A 57 -7.83 -3.66 0.29
C ALA A 57 -6.53 -4.39 0.49
N ASP A 58 -6.09 -5.08 -0.55
CA ASP A 58 -4.79 -5.72 -0.58
C ASP A 58 -4.03 -5.17 -1.76
N ALA A 59 -2.75 -4.97 -1.59
CA ALA A 59 -1.91 -4.40 -2.62
C ALA A 59 -0.67 -5.24 -2.80
N GLU A 60 -0.26 -5.39 -4.05
CA GLU A 60 1.03 -5.97 -4.37
C GLU A 60 1.97 -4.84 -4.69
N ILE A 61 3.10 -4.81 -4.00
CA ILE A 61 4.11 -3.78 -4.20
C ILE A 61 5.33 -4.43 -4.81
N LEU A 62 5.78 -3.89 -5.93
CA LEU A 62 6.94 -4.42 -6.62
C LEU A 62 8.09 -3.47 -6.44
N ILE A 63 9.18 -3.98 -5.91
CA ILE A 63 10.40 -3.22 -5.70
C ILE A 63 11.53 -4.03 -6.31
N GLU A 64 12.05 -3.56 -7.44
CA GLU A 64 13.16 -4.27 -8.11
C GLU A 64 12.84 -5.73 -8.34
N GLY A 65 11.64 -6.01 -8.77
CA GLY A 65 11.25 -7.38 -9.05
C GLY A 65 10.87 -8.19 -7.83
N ILE A 66 11.01 -7.61 -6.65
CA ILE A 66 10.57 -8.27 -5.43
C ILE A 66 9.12 -7.91 -5.19
N SER A 67 8.30 -8.92 -4.98
CA SER A 67 6.88 -8.71 -4.79
C SER A 67 6.55 -8.86 -3.32
N LEU A 68 5.88 -7.86 -2.79
CA LEU A 68 5.37 -7.88 -1.43
C LEU A 68 3.87 -7.71 -1.48
N ILE A 69 3.17 -8.52 -0.73
CA ILE A 69 1.73 -8.39 -0.65
C ILE A 69 1.40 -7.78 0.70
N VAL A 70 0.73 -6.65 0.68
CA VAL A 70 0.27 -5.99 1.89
C VAL A 70 -1.22 -6.23 1.97
N GLN A 71 -1.62 -6.98 2.96
CA GLN A 71 -3.02 -7.35 3.14
C GLN A 71 -3.62 -6.58 4.28
N GLY A 72 -4.91 -6.26 4.14
CA GLY A 72 -5.60 -5.64 5.25
C GLY A 72 -5.44 -4.15 5.32
N ILE A 73 -5.20 -3.49 4.21
CA ILE A 73 -5.25 -2.04 4.17
C ILE A 73 -6.68 -1.63 4.47
N ARG A 74 -6.85 -0.76 5.45
CA ARG A 74 -8.16 -0.43 5.94
C ARG A 74 -8.61 0.90 5.39
N VAL A 75 -9.88 0.96 5.03
CA VAL A 75 -10.53 2.22 4.68
C VAL A 75 -11.59 2.46 5.74
N ILE A 76 -11.49 3.56 6.43
CA ILE A 76 -12.41 3.84 7.55
C ILE A 76 -13.08 5.15 7.33
N TYR A 77 -14.24 5.32 8.00
CA TYR A 77 -14.94 6.59 8.01
C TYR A 77 -14.33 7.49 9.04
N GLU A 78 -14.10 8.73 8.66
CA GLU A 78 -13.78 9.77 9.62
C GLU A 78 -15.07 10.32 10.22
N PRO A 79 -14.97 11.01 11.34
CA PRO A 79 -16.18 11.58 11.93
C PRO A 79 -16.93 12.53 11.00
N ASP A 80 -16.24 13.17 10.06
CA ASP A 80 -16.92 14.08 9.16
C ASP A 80 -17.47 13.36 7.92
N GLY A 81 -17.37 12.03 7.88
CA GLY A 81 -17.90 11.26 6.78
C GLY A 81 -16.93 10.99 5.65
N SER A 82 -15.77 11.59 5.69
CA SER A 82 -14.77 11.31 4.66
C SER A 82 -14.12 9.96 4.93
N LEU A 83 -13.34 9.49 3.98
CA LEU A 83 -12.69 8.20 4.09
C LEU A 83 -11.20 8.39 4.29
N LEU A 84 -10.64 7.56 5.15
CA LEU A 84 -9.22 7.55 5.44
C LEU A 84 -8.67 6.17 5.19
N VAL A 85 -7.53 6.09 4.52
CA VAL A 85 -6.88 4.82 4.23
C VAL A 85 -5.75 4.64 5.22
N GLN A 86 -5.73 3.51 5.87
CA GLN A 86 -4.73 3.19 6.89
C GLN A 86 -4.03 1.89 6.52
N PRO A 87 -2.75 1.78 6.85
CA PRO A 87 -2.06 0.51 6.66
C PRO A 87 -2.58 -0.54 7.63
N PRO A 88 -2.24 -1.80 7.42
CA PRO A 88 -2.62 -2.84 8.38
C PRO A 88 -2.03 -2.54 9.74
N ARG A 89 -2.76 -2.92 10.76
CA ARG A 89 -2.37 -2.65 12.14
C ARG A 89 -2.48 -3.94 12.94
N PHE A 90 -1.76 -3.97 14.02
CA PHE A 90 -1.85 -5.11 14.93
C PHE A 90 -1.82 -4.59 16.35
N ARG A 91 -2.28 -5.41 17.26
CA ARG A 91 -2.32 -5.04 18.65
C ARG A 91 -1.11 -5.59 19.37
N HIS A 92 -0.35 -4.70 19.95
CA HIS A 92 0.81 -5.09 20.72
C HIS A 92 0.36 -5.72 22.03
N PRO A 93 1.14 -6.64 22.61
CA PRO A 93 0.74 -7.24 23.88
C PRO A 93 0.47 -6.25 25.00
N ASP A 94 1.07 -5.07 24.94
CA ASP A 94 0.81 -4.07 25.96
C ASP A 94 -0.48 -3.29 25.75
N GLY A 95 -1.25 -3.64 24.73
CA GLY A 95 -2.54 -3.03 24.48
C GLY A 95 -2.55 -1.95 23.43
N HIS A 96 -1.41 -1.50 22.97
CA HIS A 96 -1.34 -0.45 21.95
C HIS A 96 -1.54 -1.03 20.56
N TRP A 97 -2.14 -0.23 19.69
CA TRP A 97 -2.25 -0.56 18.29
C TRP A 97 -1.10 0.05 17.54
N LEU A 98 -0.46 -0.74 16.71
CA LEU A 98 0.70 -0.31 15.93
C LEU A 98 0.46 -0.64 14.47
N GLU A 99 1.09 0.16 13.61
CA GLU A 99 1.07 -0.16 12.20
C GLU A 99 1.97 -1.36 11.94
N ALA A 100 1.43 -2.35 11.26
CA ALA A 100 2.22 -3.53 10.92
C ALA A 100 3.15 -3.25 9.76
N VAL A 101 2.83 -2.26 8.94
CA VAL A 101 3.63 -1.90 7.78
C VAL A 101 3.74 -0.38 7.79
N VAL A 102 4.96 0.11 7.65
CA VAL A 102 5.19 1.54 7.53
C VAL A 102 5.68 1.79 6.12
N LEU A 103 4.90 2.53 5.37
CA LEU A 103 5.21 2.80 3.98
C LEU A 103 5.79 4.20 3.84
N PRO A 104 6.68 4.41 2.87
CA PRO A 104 7.12 5.78 2.58
C PRO A 104 5.92 6.66 2.28
N PRO A 105 5.97 7.93 2.67
CA PRO A 105 4.79 8.77 2.49
C PRO A 105 4.30 8.87 1.06
N GLU A 106 5.20 8.94 0.10
CA GLU A 106 4.79 9.07 -1.28
C GLU A 106 4.02 7.83 -1.73
N LEU A 107 4.49 6.66 -1.31
CA LEU A 107 3.83 5.43 -1.69
C LEU A 107 2.51 5.30 -0.96
N ALA A 108 2.47 5.67 0.31
CA ALA A 108 1.24 5.60 1.07
C ALA A 108 0.16 6.48 0.46
N VAL A 109 0.54 7.69 0.04
CA VAL A 109 -0.42 8.59 -0.58
C VAL A 109 -0.91 8.03 -1.90
N ALA A 110 -0.01 7.46 -2.70
CA ALA A 110 -0.40 6.91 -3.99
C ALA A 110 -1.34 5.73 -3.83
N ILE A 111 -1.04 4.86 -2.88
CA ILE A 111 -1.92 3.71 -2.64
C ILE A 111 -3.27 4.17 -2.13
N ALA A 112 -3.28 5.15 -1.23
CA ALA A 112 -4.54 5.64 -0.70
C ALA A 112 -5.41 6.23 -1.79
N ALA A 113 -4.81 7.00 -2.68
CA ALA A 113 -5.56 7.60 -3.77
C ALA A 113 -6.16 6.53 -4.67
N GLU A 114 -5.39 5.50 -4.97
CA GLU A 114 -5.88 4.46 -5.86
C GLU A 114 -6.97 3.64 -5.17
N VAL A 115 -6.82 3.36 -3.90
CA VAL A 115 -7.84 2.60 -3.16
C VAL A 115 -9.16 3.37 -3.18
N LEU A 116 -9.10 4.65 -2.89
CA LEU A 116 -10.33 5.45 -2.86
C LEU A 116 -10.94 5.55 -4.24
N GLN A 117 -10.11 5.67 -5.27
CA GLN A 117 -10.61 5.74 -6.64
C GLN A 117 -11.31 4.44 -7.02
N ARG A 118 -10.70 3.31 -6.66
CA ARG A 118 -11.29 2.02 -7.01
C ARG A 118 -12.60 1.78 -6.29
N PHE A 119 -12.69 2.18 -5.02
CA PHE A 119 -13.94 2.04 -4.31
C PHE A 119 -15.01 2.93 -4.92
N ARG A 120 -14.65 4.11 -5.40
CA ARG A 120 -15.62 4.97 -6.05
C ARG A 120 -16.11 4.39 -7.36
N ASP A 121 -15.21 3.76 -8.10
CA ASP A 121 -15.56 3.23 -9.40
C ASP A 121 -16.24 1.89 -9.33
N SER A 122 -16.11 1.19 -8.23
CA SER A 122 -16.68 -0.14 -8.12
C SER A 122 -18.14 -0.07 -7.74
N PRO A 123 -18.96 -0.85 -8.38
CA PRO A 123 -20.33 -0.94 -7.92
C PRO A 123 -20.35 -1.55 -6.54
N ILE A 124 -21.21 -1.01 -5.73
CA ILE A 124 -21.32 -1.46 -4.37
C ILE A 124 -22.31 -2.59 -4.32
N ARG A 125 -21.96 -3.64 -3.63
CA ARG A 125 -22.88 -4.76 -3.50
C ARG A 125 -23.42 -4.86 -2.12
#